data_fe20ef3c0ac35c4728ebdb6bf403c63e
#
_entry.id   fe20ef3c0ac35c4728ebdb6bf403c63e
#
_cell.length_a   1.000
_cell.length_b   1.000
_cell.length_c   1.000
_cell.angle_alpha   90.00
_cell.angle_beta   90.00
_cell.angle_gamma   90.00
#
_symmetry.space_group_name_H-M   'P 1'
#
loop_
_entity.id
_entity.type
_entity.pdbx_description
1 polymer ?
#
loop_
_entity_poly.entity_id
_entity_poly.type
_entity_poly.pdbx_seq_one_letter_code
_entity_poly.pdbx_strand_id
1 'polypeptide(L)'
;MLNAIIVDDEEFARSSLYFLIQENCESIHIAGIAKSVLEARSLLNQYPIDLIFLDIAMPGENGFELIPAAQAVNASVIFTTAYDQYAIKAIKANALDYLLKPIDIDELKLAVDKAKKFINLNKAENNRNESLKNLTNDLTERTSIKKITLPSGQGYRLVDIDDIIHIEADSNYSVFHLSNLEKIAVSKVLKDYEEILPEDRFVRIH
;
A
#
# COMPACT_ATOMS: atom_id res chain seq x y z
N MET A 1 14.57 -10.65 7.03
CA MET A 1 14.38 -9.60 8.04
C MET A 1 13.84 -8.39 7.30
N LEU A 2 12.82 -7.72 7.80
CA LEU A 2 12.24 -6.50 7.22
C LEU A 2 12.79 -5.29 7.95
N ASN A 3 13.21 -4.27 7.23
CA ASN A 3 13.58 -2.98 7.81
C ASN A 3 12.35 -2.14 8.05
N ALA A 4 12.13 -1.71 9.28
CA ALA A 4 10.98 -0.90 9.67
C ALA A 4 11.41 0.40 10.34
N ILE A 5 10.53 1.40 10.28
CA ILE A 5 10.63 2.62 11.09
C ILE A 5 9.36 2.79 11.93
N ILE A 6 9.53 3.48 13.07
CA ILE A 6 8.43 3.89 13.94
C ILE A 6 8.32 5.42 13.83
N VAL A 7 7.11 5.90 13.57
CA VAL A 7 6.79 7.32 13.42
C VAL A 7 5.65 7.69 14.34
N ASP A 8 5.93 8.51 15.35
CA ASP A 8 4.97 8.90 16.40
C ASP A 8 5.55 10.09 17.14
N ASP A 9 4.78 11.11 17.48
CA ASP A 9 5.27 12.28 18.20
C ASP A 9 5.50 11.99 19.70
N GLU A 10 4.75 11.05 20.27
CA GLU A 10 4.85 10.68 21.68
C GLU A 10 6.05 9.75 21.93
N GLU A 11 7.01 10.20 22.74
CA GLU A 11 8.21 9.42 23.08
C GLU A 11 7.87 8.08 23.76
N PHE A 12 6.87 8.09 24.64
CA PHE A 12 6.44 6.87 25.33
C PHE A 12 5.84 5.85 24.36
N ALA A 13 5.02 6.29 23.41
CA ALA A 13 4.43 5.42 22.40
C ALA A 13 5.51 4.80 21.51
N ARG A 14 6.50 5.60 21.05
CA ARG A 14 7.64 5.11 20.28
C ARG A 14 8.43 4.05 21.04
N SER A 15 8.76 4.32 22.30
CA SER A 15 9.54 3.40 23.14
C SER A 15 8.77 2.12 23.42
N SER A 16 7.50 2.23 23.77
CA SER A 16 6.62 1.08 24.01
C SER A 16 6.52 0.17 22.80
N LEU A 17 6.22 0.73 21.62
CA LEU A 17 6.12 -0.04 20.39
C LEU A 17 7.46 -0.66 19.99
N TYR A 18 8.57 0.06 20.18
CA TYR A 18 9.91 -0.48 19.94
C TYR A 18 10.15 -1.74 20.76
N PHE A 19 9.88 -1.70 22.08
CA PHE A 19 10.07 -2.87 22.95
C PHE A 19 9.13 -4.01 22.58
N LEU A 20 7.86 -3.73 22.29
CA LEU A 20 6.90 -4.76 21.87
C LEU A 20 7.39 -5.48 20.59
N ILE A 21 7.91 -4.73 19.62
CA ILE A 21 8.45 -5.31 18.38
C ILE A 21 9.70 -6.14 18.68
N GLN A 22 10.65 -5.60 19.47
CA GLN A 22 11.90 -6.32 19.78
C GLN A 22 11.67 -7.64 20.51
N GLU A 23 10.70 -7.67 21.42
CA GLU A 23 10.42 -8.88 22.22
C GLU A 23 9.55 -9.90 21.48
N ASN A 24 8.72 -9.46 20.54
CA ASN A 24 7.67 -10.32 19.97
C ASN A 24 7.76 -10.54 18.45
N CYS A 25 8.61 -9.79 17.73
CA CYS A 25 8.66 -9.80 16.27
C CYS A 25 10.08 -9.96 15.73
N GLU A 26 10.69 -11.13 15.91
CA GLU A 26 12.10 -11.45 15.54
C GLU A 26 12.47 -11.13 14.07
N SER A 27 11.48 -11.01 13.20
CA SER A 27 11.68 -10.76 11.77
C SER A 27 11.74 -9.29 11.39
N ILE A 28 11.58 -8.38 12.35
CA ILE A 28 11.60 -6.93 12.15
C ILE A 28 12.89 -6.35 12.71
N HIS A 29 13.54 -5.53 11.89
CA HIS A 29 14.66 -4.68 12.32
C HIS A 29 14.21 -3.23 12.29
N ILE A 30 14.25 -2.54 13.43
CA ILE A 30 13.95 -1.10 13.49
C ILE A 30 15.18 -0.33 13.03
N ALA A 31 15.13 0.19 11.80
CA ALA A 31 16.20 0.95 11.17
C ALA A 31 16.21 2.43 11.60
N GLY A 32 15.09 2.91 12.14
CA GLY A 32 15.00 4.28 12.64
C GLY A 32 13.70 4.57 13.36
N ILE A 33 13.71 5.67 14.12
CA ILE A 33 12.57 6.19 14.86
C ILE A 33 12.44 7.67 14.54
N ALA A 34 11.25 8.12 14.22
CA ALA A 34 10.95 9.52 13.88
C ALA A 34 9.83 10.07 14.78
N LYS A 35 9.90 11.34 15.11
CA LYS A 35 8.86 12.05 15.89
C LYS A 35 7.96 12.93 15.03
N SER A 36 8.17 12.93 13.69
CA SER A 36 7.44 13.77 12.74
C SER A 36 7.48 13.16 11.34
N VAL A 37 6.55 13.58 10.47
CA VAL A 37 6.55 13.22 9.04
C VAL A 37 7.85 13.69 8.34
N LEU A 38 8.37 14.84 8.72
CA LEU A 38 9.62 15.36 8.16
C LEU A 38 10.82 14.46 8.48
N GLU A 39 10.97 14.01 9.73
CA GLU A 39 12.02 13.08 10.12
C GLU A 39 11.84 11.71 9.44
N ALA A 40 10.60 11.23 9.35
CA ALA A 40 10.30 9.98 8.65
C ALA A 40 10.69 10.02 7.17
N ARG A 41 10.40 11.12 6.46
CA ARG A 41 10.86 11.32 5.07
C ARG A 41 12.38 11.27 4.94
N SER A 42 13.11 11.83 5.91
CA SER A 42 14.57 11.77 5.92
C SER A 42 15.07 10.33 6.07
N LEU A 43 14.42 9.52 6.93
CA LEU A 43 14.77 8.11 7.09
C LEU A 43 14.46 7.29 5.83
N LEU A 44 13.33 7.56 5.15
CA LEU A 44 12.98 6.90 3.89
C LEU A 44 14.00 7.17 2.77
N ASN A 45 14.64 8.34 2.78
CA ASN A 45 15.69 8.69 1.82
C ASN A 45 17.07 8.08 2.16
N GLN A 46 17.31 7.73 3.43
CA GLN A 46 18.61 7.25 3.91
C GLN A 46 18.70 5.73 3.95
N TYR A 47 17.60 5.06 4.20
CA TYR A 47 17.57 3.61 4.44
C TYR A 47 16.54 2.90 3.56
N PRO A 48 16.82 1.67 3.13
CA PRO A 48 15.82 0.83 2.47
C PRO A 48 14.80 0.36 3.51
N ILE A 49 13.63 0.97 3.53
CA ILE A 49 12.54 0.69 4.47
C ILE A 49 11.47 -0.15 3.78
N ASP A 50 11.09 -1.25 4.42
CA ASP A 50 10.04 -2.16 3.97
C ASP A 50 8.69 -1.88 4.63
N LEU A 51 8.72 -1.40 5.90
CA LEU A 51 7.53 -1.25 6.74
C LEU A 51 7.60 0.03 7.59
N ILE A 52 6.48 0.70 7.75
CA ILE A 52 6.32 1.90 8.57
C ILE A 52 5.22 1.65 9.58
N PHE A 53 5.53 1.75 10.87
CA PHE A 53 4.53 1.92 11.93
C PHE A 53 4.30 3.42 12.11
N LEU A 54 3.09 3.89 11.86
CA LEU A 54 2.81 5.32 11.67
C LEU A 54 1.63 5.76 12.52
N ASP A 55 1.86 6.71 13.43
CA ASP A 55 0.74 7.40 14.06
C ASP A 55 0.05 8.36 13.09
N ILE A 56 -1.27 8.48 13.23
CA ILE A 56 -2.09 9.36 12.39
C ILE A 56 -2.11 10.77 12.95
N ALA A 57 -2.27 10.91 14.26
CA ALA A 57 -2.58 12.19 14.91
C ALA A 57 -1.34 12.76 15.58
N MET A 58 -0.48 13.42 14.82
CA MET A 58 0.68 14.12 15.33
C MET A 58 0.43 15.65 15.33
N PRO A 59 0.95 16.42 16.31
CA PRO A 59 0.77 17.87 16.39
C PRO A 59 1.28 18.59 15.14
N GLY A 60 0.40 19.32 14.47
CA GLY A 60 0.74 20.10 13.27
C GLY A 60 0.93 19.29 12.00
N GLU A 61 0.92 17.96 12.07
CA GLU A 61 1.11 17.07 10.91
C GLU A 61 0.10 15.91 10.98
N ASN A 62 -0.28 15.39 9.82
CA ASN A 62 -1.14 14.22 9.75
C ASN A 62 -0.36 13.06 9.13
N GLY A 63 -0.33 11.89 9.80
CA GLY A 63 0.39 10.71 9.32
C GLY A 63 0.06 10.32 7.88
N PHE A 64 -1.16 10.58 7.41
CA PHE A 64 -1.52 10.34 6.00
C PHE A 64 -0.66 11.13 5.00
N GLU A 65 -0.02 12.22 5.42
CA GLU A 65 0.88 12.99 4.56
C GLU A 65 2.19 12.26 4.22
N LEU A 66 2.51 11.20 4.96
CA LEU A 66 3.66 10.34 4.67
C LEU A 66 3.37 9.31 3.57
N ILE A 67 2.09 8.99 3.30
CA ILE A 67 1.70 7.92 2.36
C ILE A 67 2.33 8.07 0.98
N PRO A 68 2.32 9.25 0.32
CA PRO A 68 2.96 9.39 -1.00
C PRO A 68 4.46 9.06 -0.97
N ALA A 69 5.17 9.45 0.10
CA ALA A 69 6.59 9.15 0.24
C ALA A 69 6.84 7.66 0.51
N ALA A 70 5.99 7.01 1.32
CA ALA A 70 6.05 5.57 1.56
C ALA A 70 5.83 4.78 0.27
N GLN A 71 4.85 5.18 -0.55
CA GLN A 71 4.55 4.56 -1.85
C GLN A 71 5.71 4.72 -2.83
N ALA A 72 6.36 5.87 -2.87
CA ALA A 72 7.48 6.13 -3.76
C ALA A 72 8.68 5.17 -3.52
N VAL A 73 8.85 4.70 -2.27
CA VAL A 73 9.90 3.72 -1.91
C VAL A 73 9.35 2.28 -1.75
N ASN A 74 8.09 2.03 -2.11
CA ASN A 74 7.40 0.74 -1.94
C ASN A 74 7.36 0.23 -0.50
N ALA A 75 7.38 1.12 0.50
CA ALA A 75 7.21 0.75 1.88
C ALA A 75 5.74 0.54 2.24
N SER A 76 5.44 -0.53 2.96
CA SER A 76 4.10 -0.80 3.49
C SER A 76 3.86 0.00 4.78
N VAL A 77 2.60 0.35 5.05
CA VAL A 77 2.22 1.12 6.25
C VAL A 77 1.26 0.33 7.11
N ILE A 78 1.57 0.25 8.40
CA ILE A 78 0.66 -0.13 9.47
C ILE A 78 0.42 1.12 10.32
N PHE A 79 -0.82 1.56 10.41
CA PHE A 79 -1.15 2.68 11.28
C PHE A 79 -1.24 2.24 12.73
N THR A 80 -0.75 3.10 13.64
CA THR A 80 -0.83 2.92 15.10
C THR A 80 -1.41 4.18 15.72
N THR A 81 -2.63 4.15 16.25
CA THR A 81 -3.28 5.39 16.72
C THR A 81 -4.25 5.13 17.86
N ALA A 82 -4.55 6.18 18.64
CA ALA A 82 -5.57 6.13 19.68
C ALA A 82 -7.03 6.28 19.16
N TYR A 83 -7.20 6.56 17.86
CA TYR A 83 -8.49 6.94 17.29
C TYR A 83 -9.02 5.90 16.31
N ASP A 84 -10.16 5.30 16.60
CA ASP A 84 -10.84 4.29 15.77
C ASP A 84 -11.49 4.87 14.50
N GLN A 85 -11.88 6.13 14.52
CA GLN A 85 -12.57 6.82 13.43
C GLN A 85 -11.76 6.93 12.13
N TYR A 86 -10.45 6.75 12.17
CA TYR A 86 -9.58 6.81 10.98
C TYR A 86 -9.42 5.48 10.25
N ALA A 87 -9.97 4.37 10.76
CA ALA A 87 -9.82 3.05 10.15
C ALA A 87 -10.28 3.01 8.68
N ILE A 88 -11.42 3.63 8.36
CA ILE A 88 -11.92 3.70 6.97
C ILE A 88 -10.97 4.49 6.06
N LYS A 89 -10.37 5.58 6.58
CA LYS A 89 -9.41 6.39 5.83
C LYS A 89 -8.10 5.62 5.61
N ALA A 90 -7.64 4.84 6.59
CA ALA A 90 -6.47 3.97 6.47
C ALA A 90 -6.66 2.91 5.38
N ILE A 91 -7.85 2.28 5.30
CA ILE A 91 -8.20 1.34 4.23
C ILE A 91 -8.14 2.02 2.86
N LYS A 92 -8.70 3.23 2.72
CA LYS A 92 -8.65 4.00 1.46
C LYS A 92 -7.23 4.41 1.07
N ALA A 93 -6.34 4.57 2.04
CA ALA A 93 -4.93 4.89 1.81
C ALA A 93 -4.07 3.63 1.49
N ASN A 94 -4.70 2.46 1.31
CA ASN A 94 -4.03 1.17 1.11
C ASN A 94 -3.05 0.82 2.24
N ALA A 95 -3.37 1.20 3.47
CA ALA A 95 -2.62 0.73 4.62
C ALA A 95 -2.74 -0.79 4.73
N LEU A 96 -1.65 -1.42 5.11
CA LEU A 96 -1.61 -2.87 5.24
C LEU A 96 -2.40 -3.36 6.45
N ASP A 97 -2.34 -2.59 7.54
CA ASP A 97 -3.11 -2.83 8.76
C ASP A 97 -3.30 -1.57 9.61
N TYR A 98 -4.04 -1.72 10.71
CA TYR A 98 -4.42 -0.64 11.60
C TYR A 98 -4.49 -1.17 13.03
N LEU A 99 -3.66 -0.63 13.94
CA LEU A 99 -3.57 -1.02 15.34
C LEU A 99 -4.04 0.11 16.25
N LEU A 100 -4.92 -0.19 17.17
CA LEU A 100 -5.37 0.77 18.19
C LEU A 100 -4.41 0.79 19.39
N LYS A 101 -4.11 1.96 19.89
CA LYS A 101 -3.41 2.15 21.18
C LYS A 101 -4.41 1.98 22.35
N PRO A 102 -4.06 1.24 23.42
CA PRO A 102 -2.79 0.55 23.64
C PRO A 102 -2.66 -0.68 22.73
N ILE A 103 -1.49 -0.87 22.10
CA ILE A 103 -1.28 -1.92 21.12
C ILE A 103 -1.28 -3.29 21.80
N ASP A 104 -2.19 -4.15 21.36
CA ASP A 104 -2.24 -5.56 21.75
C ASP A 104 -1.12 -6.36 21.07
N ILE A 105 -0.50 -7.27 21.83
CA ILE A 105 0.64 -8.06 21.35
C ILE A 105 0.21 -9.03 20.24
N ASP A 106 -0.94 -9.64 20.36
CA ASP A 106 -1.41 -10.62 19.37
C ASP A 106 -1.83 -9.93 18.08
N GLU A 107 -2.48 -8.75 18.17
CA GLU A 107 -2.79 -7.91 17.00
C GLU A 107 -1.51 -7.44 16.30
N LEU A 108 -0.48 -7.01 17.06
CA LEU A 108 0.82 -6.63 16.51
C LEU A 108 1.47 -7.78 15.73
N LYS A 109 1.50 -8.98 16.31
CA LYS A 109 2.03 -10.18 15.65
C LYS A 109 1.31 -10.50 14.35
N LEU A 110 -0.03 -10.46 14.37
CA LEU A 110 -0.85 -10.70 13.19
C LEU A 110 -0.57 -9.66 12.08
N ALA A 111 -0.50 -8.38 12.44
CA ALA A 111 -0.19 -7.31 11.48
C ALA A 111 1.22 -7.46 10.88
N VAL A 112 2.21 -7.82 11.69
CA VAL A 112 3.58 -8.08 11.24
C VAL A 112 3.64 -9.31 10.33
N ASP A 113 2.95 -10.39 10.67
CA ASP A 113 2.92 -11.60 9.81
C ASP A 113 2.22 -11.33 8.47
N LYS A 114 1.18 -10.52 8.47
CA LYS A 114 0.53 -10.03 7.24
C LYS A 114 1.50 -9.19 6.41
N ALA A 115 2.26 -8.28 7.05
CA ALA A 115 3.27 -7.47 6.39
C ALA A 115 4.35 -8.33 5.74
N LYS A 116 4.88 -9.32 6.44
CA LYS A 116 5.89 -10.26 5.92
C LYS A 116 5.41 -11.00 4.68
N LYS A 117 4.20 -11.54 4.74
CA LYS A 117 3.61 -12.26 3.60
C LYS A 117 3.45 -11.35 2.39
N PHE A 118 2.88 -10.16 2.58
CA PHE A 118 2.64 -9.19 1.52
C PHE A 118 3.94 -8.70 0.87
N ILE A 119 4.92 -8.27 1.68
CA ILE A 119 6.21 -7.74 1.20
C ILE A 119 7.01 -8.82 0.47
N ASN A 120 7.01 -10.07 0.99
CA ASN A 120 7.72 -11.17 0.35
C ASN A 120 7.08 -11.56 -0.99
N LEU A 121 5.76 -11.54 -1.12
CA LEU A 121 5.06 -11.78 -2.38
C LEU A 121 5.42 -10.72 -3.42
N ASN A 122 5.38 -9.44 -3.04
CA ASN A 122 5.73 -8.35 -3.94
C ASN A 122 7.21 -8.40 -4.37
N LYS A 123 8.13 -8.71 -3.45
CA LYS A 123 9.54 -8.91 -3.79
C LYS A 123 9.75 -10.10 -4.74
N ALA A 124 9.02 -11.20 -4.56
CA ALA A 124 9.10 -12.36 -5.44
C ALA A 124 8.56 -12.07 -6.85
N GLU A 125 7.48 -11.29 -6.95
CA GLU A 125 6.93 -10.85 -8.25
C GLU A 125 7.88 -9.87 -8.96
N ASN A 126 8.46 -8.91 -8.24
CA ASN A 126 9.44 -7.99 -8.80
C ASN A 126 10.70 -8.73 -9.29
N ASN A 127 11.23 -9.68 -8.52
CA ASN A 127 12.38 -10.50 -8.92
C ASN A 127 12.06 -11.39 -10.15
N ARG A 128 10.84 -11.92 -10.26
CA ARG A 128 10.41 -12.66 -11.46
C ARG A 128 10.33 -11.74 -12.68
N ASN A 129 9.79 -10.54 -12.49
CA ASN A 129 9.70 -9.55 -13.56
C ASN A 129 11.09 -9.03 -13.98
N GLU A 130 12.04 -8.85 -13.06
CA GLU A 130 13.43 -8.52 -13.39
C GLU A 130 14.16 -9.66 -14.11
N SER A 131 13.94 -10.90 -13.67
CA SER A 131 14.52 -12.07 -14.35
C SER A 131 13.96 -12.24 -15.76
N LEU A 132 12.67 -11.97 -15.97
CA LEU A 132 12.05 -11.95 -17.30
C LEU A 132 12.52 -10.74 -18.13
N LYS A 133 12.71 -9.56 -17.54
CA LYS A 133 13.27 -8.38 -18.21
C LYS A 133 14.72 -8.62 -18.67
N ASN A 134 15.52 -9.30 -17.88
CA ASN A 134 16.90 -9.65 -18.25
C ASN A 134 16.98 -10.69 -19.38
N LEU A 135 15.91 -11.46 -19.61
CA LEU A 135 15.79 -12.38 -20.75
C LEU A 135 15.18 -11.72 -22.00
N THR A 136 14.56 -10.54 -21.86
CA THR A 136 13.87 -9.82 -22.94
C THR A 136 14.49 -8.46 -23.28
N ASN A 137 15.69 -8.14 -22.78
CA ASN A 137 16.40 -6.88 -23.04
C ASN A 137 16.80 -6.62 -24.51
N ASP A 138 16.24 -7.36 -25.47
CA ASP A 138 16.40 -7.10 -26.90
C ASP A 138 15.15 -6.55 -27.61
N LEU A 139 14.03 -6.31 -26.93
CA LEU A 139 12.84 -5.75 -27.57
C LEU A 139 12.06 -4.78 -26.66
N THR A 140 12.37 -3.49 -26.84
CA THR A 140 11.51 -2.30 -26.63
C THR A 140 10.94 -1.98 -25.26
N GLU A 141 11.45 -0.88 -24.72
CA GLU A 141 10.86 -0.01 -23.72
C GLU A 141 9.34 0.19 -23.90
N ARG A 142 8.57 -0.14 -22.85
CA ARG A 142 7.40 0.61 -22.40
C ARG A 142 6.90 0.04 -21.06
N THR A 143 6.95 0.85 -20.01
CA THR A 143 6.30 0.62 -18.72
C THR A 143 4.78 0.63 -18.89
N SER A 144 4.17 -0.52 -19.07
CA SER A 144 2.71 -0.64 -19.03
C SER A 144 2.28 -1.22 -17.68
N ILE A 145 1.42 -0.50 -16.98
CA ILE A 145 0.67 -1.04 -15.85
C ILE A 145 -0.10 -2.27 -16.36
N LYS A 146 0.23 -3.46 -15.84
CA LYS A 146 -0.38 -4.70 -16.35
C LYS A 146 -1.64 -5.12 -15.60
N LYS A 147 -1.87 -4.63 -14.40
CA LYS A 147 -3.01 -5.04 -13.56
C LYS A 147 -3.63 -3.84 -12.85
N ILE A 148 -4.95 -3.83 -12.76
CA ILE A 148 -5.72 -2.85 -12.01
C ILE A 148 -6.48 -3.53 -10.88
N THR A 149 -6.58 -2.85 -9.74
CA THR A 149 -7.32 -3.34 -8.58
C THR A 149 -8.73 -2.73 -8.59
N LEU A 150 -9.75 -3.58 -8.70
CA LEU A 150 -11.15 -3.17 -8.68
C LEU A 150 -11.81 -3.52 -7.34
N PRO A 151 -12.56 -2.59 -6.71
CA PRO A 151 -13.37 -2.89 -5.54
C PRO A 151 -14.43 -3.95 -5.87
N SER A 152 -14.59 -4.95 -5.02
CA SER A 152 -15.62 -6.00 -5.13
C SER A 152 -16.33 -6.12 -3.78
N GLY A 153 -17.58 -6.59 -3.76
CA GLY A 153 -18.43 -6.63 -2.56
C GLY A 153 -17.83 -7.35 -1.32
N GLN A 154 -16.73 -8.08 -1.46
CA GLN A 154 -16.02 -8.76 -0.37
C GLN A 154 -14.53 -8.38 -0.30
N GLY A 155 -14.12 -7.23 -0.91
CA GLY A 155 -12.72 -6.80 -0.92
C GLY A 155 -12.30 -6.20 -2.26
N TYR A 156 -11.08 -6.53 -2.69
CA TYR A 156 -10.51 -6.04 -3.94
C TYR A 156 -10.20 -7.21 -4.87
N ARG A 157 -10.45 -7.03 -6.15
CA ARG A 157 -10.09 -7.97 -7.19
C ARG A 157 -9.01 -7.39 -8.10
N LEU A 158 -7.96 -8.16 -8.33
CA LEU A 158 -6.90 -7.81 -9.26
C LEU A 158 -7.30 -8.30 -10.64
N VAL A 159 -7.37 -7.38 -11.61
CA VAL A 159 -7.74 -7.65 -13.00
C VAL A 159 -6.57 -7.28 -13.90
N ASP A 160 -6.23 -8.17 -14.83
CA ASP A 160 -5.24 -7.86 -15.86
C ASP A 160 -5.83 -6.84 -16.84
N ILE A 161 -5.06 -5.80 -17.18
CA ILE A 161 -5.52 -4.76 -18.12
C ILE A 161 -5.78 -5.35 -19.50
N ASP A 162 -5.04 -6.39 -19.87
CA ASP A 162 -5.21 -7.08 -21.15
C ASP A 162 -6.54 -7.86 -21.22
N ASP A 163 -7.14 -8.17 -20.06
CA ASP A 163 -8.44 -8.83 -19.98
C ASP A 163 -9.62 -7.86 -20.06
N ILE A 164 -9.40 -6.55 -20.02
CA ILE A 164 -10.46 -5.56 -20.09
C ILE A 164 -10.79 -5.26 -21.56
N ILE A 165 -12.01 -5.61 -22.00
CA ILE A 165 -12.48 -5.35 -23.36
C ILE A 165 -12.95 -3.90 -23.48
N HIS A 166 -13.79 -3.44 -22.54
CA HIS A 166 -14.25 -2.06 -22.45
C HIS A 166 -14.81 -1.74 -21.07
N ILE A 167 -14.95 -0.46 -20.79
CA ILE A 167 -15.48 0.05 -19.53
C ILE A 167 -16.67 0.95 -19.88
N GLU A 168 -17.82 0.68 -19.28
CA GLU A 168 -19.05 1.42 -19.48
C GLU A 168 -19.37 2.24 -18.24
N ALA A 169 -19.78 3.51 -18.44
CA ALA A 169 -20.28 4.36 -17.38
C ALA A 169 -21.77 4.10 -17.15
N ASP A 170 -22.15 3.76 -15.93
CA ASP A 170 -23.55 3.63 -15.52
C ASP A 170 -23.80 4.50 -14.29
N SER A 171 -24.30 5.70 -14.52
CA SER A 171 -24.56 6.70 -13.47
C SER A 171 -23.33 7.00 -12.62
N ASN A 172 -23.29 6.55 -11.38
CA ASN A 172 -22.18 6.68 -10.43
C ASN A 172 -21.28 5.42 -10.36
N TYR A 173 -21.47 4.48 -11.27
CA TYR A 173 -20.73 3.23 -11.34
C TYR A 173 -19.94 3.14 -12.64
N SER A 174 -18.86 2.36 -12.62
CA SER A 174 -18.17 1.90 -13.84
C SER A 174 -18.30 0.38 -13.94
N VAL A 175 -18.65 -0.11 -15.12
CA VAL A 175 -18.80 -1.54 -15.38
C VAL A 175 -17.67 -1.98 -16.30
N PHE A 176 -16.79 -2.83 -15.78
CA PHE A 176 -15.68 -3.44 -16.51
C PHE A 176 -16.16 -4.72 -17.19
N HIS A 177 -16.03 -4.80 -18.50
CA HIS A 177 -16.33 -5.99 -19.30
C HIS A 177 -15.03 -6.72 -19.62
N LEU A 178 -14.93 -7.97 -19.16
CA LEU A 178 -13.71 -8.78 -19.28
C LEU A 178 -13.79 -9.79 -20.43
N SER A 179 -12.64 -10.24 -20.90
CA SER A 179 -12.47 -11.23 -21.99
C SER A 179 -13.14 -12.57 -21.72
N ASN A 180 -13.29 -12.94 -20.45
CA ASN A 180 -14.00 -14.15 -19.99
C ASN A 180 -15.53 -13.98 -19.92
N LEU A 181 -16.10 -12.92 -20.50
CA LEU A 181 -17.52 -12.54 -20.45
C LEU A 181 -18.03 -12.10 -19.08
N GLU A 182 -17.15 -11.95 -18.12
CA GLU A 182 -17.49 -11.45 -16.78
C GLU A 182 -17.64 -9.93 -16.78
N LYS A 183 -18.56 -9.42 -15.92
CA LYS A 183 -18.75 -7.99 -15.69
C LYS A 183 -18.49 -7.67 -14.23
N ILE A 184 -17.69 -6.64 -13.98
CA ILE A 184 -17.42 -6.15 -12.63
C ILE A 184 -17.92 -4.72 -12.54
N ALA A 185 -18.96 -4.50 -11.72
CA ALA A 185 -19.46 -3.16 -11.41
C ALA A 185 -18.75 -2.60 -10.18
N VAL A 186 -18.25 -1.38 -10.26
CA VAL A 186 -17.53 -0.69 -9.20
C VAL A 186 -18.16 0.66 -8.91
N SER A 187 -18.22 1.06 -7.64
CA SER A 187 -18.80 2.31 -7.17
C SER A 187 -17.83 3.50 -7.32
N LYS A 188 -17.19 3.61 -8.47
CA LYS A 188 -16.36 4.75 -8.88
C LYS A 188 -16.75 5.18 -10.28
N VAL A 189 -16.66 6.49 -10.54
CA VAL A 189 -16.95 7.03 -11.86
C VAL A 189 -15.82 6.75 -12.84
N LEU A 190 -16.17 6.66 -14.13
CA LEU A 190 -15.21 6.33 -15.20
C LEU A 190 -13.99 7.28 -15.23
N LYS A 191 -14.19 8.55 -14.88
CA LYS A 191 -13.13 9.55 -14.81
C LYS A 191 -11.99 9.17 -13.85
N ASP A 192 -12.30 8.49 -12.74
CA ASP A 192 -11.28 8.08 -11.77
C ASP A 192 -10.35 6.99 -12.31
N TYR A 193 -10.77 6.32 -13.38
CA TYR A 193 -9.99 5.28 -14.05
C TYR A 193 -9.20 5.81 -15.26
N GLU A 194 -9.59 6.94 -15.84
CA GLU A 194 -8.88 7.59 -16.95
C GLU A 194 -7.44 7.96 -16.57
N GLU A 195 -7.21 8.37 -15.30
CA GLU A 195 -5.88 8.72 -14.79
C GLU A 195 -4.99 7.50 -14.52
N ILE A 196 -5.58 6.30 -14.43
CA ILE A 196 -4.90 5.07 -14.04
C ILE A 196 -4.64 4.16 -15.26
N LEU A 197 -5.56 4.21 -16.24
CA LEU A 197 -5.48 3.34 -17.42
C LEU A 197 -4.51 3.92 -18.45
N PRO A 198 -3.70 3.06 -19.11
CA PRO A 198 -2.74 3.53 -20.11
C PRO A 198 -3.45 4.14 -21.33
N GLU A 199 -3.10 5.37 -21.68
CA GLU A 199 -3.69 6.12 -22.80
C GLU A 199 -3.44 5.48 -24.17
N ASP A 200 -2.40 4.67 -24.31
CA ASP A 200 -2.08 3.93 -25.52
C ASP A 200 -3.00 2.71 -25.75
N ARG A 201 -3.79 2.32 -24.76
CA ARG A 201 -4.70 1.17 -24.80
C ARG A 201 -6.16 1.50 -24.68
N PHE A 202 -6.48 2.57 -23.99
CA PHE A 202 -7.86 2.99 -23.73
C PHE A 202 -8.12 4.38 -24.27
N VAL A 203 -9.15 4.50 -25.06
CA VAL A 203 -9.61 5.76 -25.64
C VAL A 203 -11.05 6.00 -25.20
N ARG A 204 -11.31 7.19 -24.70
CA ARG A 204 -12.68 7.62 -24.41
C ARG A 204 -13.41 7.97 -25.69
N ILE A 205 -14.55 7.35 -25.92
CA ILE A 205 -15.34 7.54 -27.16
C ILE A 205 -16.57 8.45 -26.96
N HIS A 206 -16.94 8.76 -25.71
CA HIS A 206 -18.01 9.71 -25.36
C HIS A 206 -17.72 10.47 -24.07
#